data_db72ed77f6897ca4228114d9a5d11711
#
_entry.id   db72ed77f6897ca4228114d9a5d11711
#
_cell.length_a   1.000
_cell.length_b   1.000
_cell.length_c   1.000
_cell.angle_alpha   90.00
_cell.angle_beta   90.00
_cell.angle_gamma   90.00
#
_symmetry.space_group_name_H-M   'P 1'
#
loop_
_entity.id
_entity.type
_entity.pdbx_description
1 polymer ?
#
loop_
_entity_poly.entity_id
_entity_poly.type
_entity_poly.pdbx_seq_one_letter_code
_entity_poly.pdbx_strand_id
1 'polypeptide(L)'
;QVVGGGGRSKVECCNLASLLAKRAPRTFGPCLFECIPLVMECLNDSNAKVQAAAELSLQDLITCVENAEISKTLKDRVLLALRVPDSTLDCIDEVLMTTFCNPMDGAALSFTVPILVRGIKDANYELVKKATVCTSNLCALTREASDVAPFVPILLPLLQNNSDHSSPEVRAATETAVAKLLDGAGDVVDPNKRIDALAAVVKEGIAQAFPAVPAAVLTYLGGTSAAMLEEKLGGVVRVQNFIDAVKELAAWFVSNTEAFVSGDAAADAAAVSGKAVELFKDLLSDSAKAILVQSGDKDFSVDIQNIILAFAGRVLLRKADIRFERGHRYGLIGQNGTGKTTLLNRLAAKDINNFDKGLKVHYIRHEVSDAGELDVRQYMAREGPAGCTPADIATTLGDVGFPESLQAAGVSTLSGGWKMKLSIALSILHRPELL
;
A
#
# COMPACT_ATOMS: atom_id res chain seq x y z
N GLN A 1 -20.14 12.98 20.17
CA GLN A 1 -19.61 13.01 21.55
C GLN A 1 -18.24 13.70 21.64
N VAL A 2 -17.41 13.65 20.61
CA VAL A 2 -16.09 14.34 20.59
C VAL A 2 -16.27 15.87 20.61
N VAL A 3 -17.17 16.40 19.80
CA VAL A 3 -17.33 17.85 19.59
C VAL A 3 -18.15 18.53 20.71
N GLY A 4 -19.15 17.86 21.27
CA GLY A 4 -20.04 18.43 22.31
C GLY A 4 -19.74 18.00 23.76
N GLY A 5 -18.71 17.18 23.98
CA GLY A 5 -18.37 16.63 25.27
C GLY A 5 -17.46 17.50 26.13
N GLY A 6 -17.54 17.39 27.46
CA GLY A 6 -16.57 17.99 28.35
C GLY A 6 -15.15 17.43 28.12
N GLY A 7 -14.10 18.13 28.57
CA GLY A 7 -12.69 17.78 28.31
C GLY A 7 -12.34 16.31 28.65
N ARG A 8 -12.96 15.72 29.68
CA ARG A 8 -12.75 14.30 30.02
C ARG A 8 -13.31 13.36 28.93
N SER A 9 -14.50 13.64 28.40
CA SER A 9 -15.10 12.84 27.33
C SER A 9 -14.28 12.90 26.05
N LYS A 10 -13.72 14.06 25.70
CA LYS A 10 -12.84 14.21 24.53
C LYS A 10 -11.56 13.40 24.67
N VAL A 11 -10.91 13.39 25.83
CA VAL A 11 -9.74 12.57 26.13
C VAL A 11 -10.05 11.09 25.98
N GLU A 12 -11.17 10.62 26.54
CA GLU A 12 -11.55 9.21 26.44
C GLU A 12 -11.90 8.80 25.02
N CYS A 13 -12.50 9.68 24.21
CA CYS A 13 -12.73 9.43 22.78
C CYS A 13 -11.41 9.30 21.99
N CYS A 14 -10.42 10.17 22.23
CA CYS A 14 -9.08 10.05 21.64
C CYS A 14 -8.40 8.74 22.04
N ASN A 15 -8.47 8.37 23.33
CA ASN A 15 -7.93 7.11 23.82
C ASN A 15 -8.60 5.89 23.19
N LEU A 16 -9.93 5.93 23.01
CA LEU A 16 -10.68 4.86 22.35
C LEU A 16 -10.26 4.72 20.89
N ALA A 17 -10.14 5.84 20.15
CA ALA A 17 -9.66 5.83 18.77
C ALA A 17 -8.25 5.22 18.67
N SER A 18 -7.33 5.59 19.57
CA SER A 18 -5.99 5.00 19.68
C SER A 18 -6.03 3.50 19.93
N LEU A 19 -6.93 3.05 20.82
CA LEU A 19 -7.07 1.63 21.13
C LEU A 19 -7.59 0.83 19.92
N LEU A 20 -8.58 1.37 19.20
CA LEU A 20 -9.14 0.76 18.00
C LEU A 20 -8.09 0.67 16.89
N ALA A 21 -7.31 1.72 16.66
CA ALA A 21 -6.22 1.73 15.70
C ALA A 21 -5.17 0.64 15.98
N LYS A 22 -4.83 0.43 17.26
CA LYS A 22 -3.86 -0.60 17.68
C LYS A 22 -4.41 -2.02 17.57
N ARG A 23 -5.70 -2.22 17.83
CA ARG A 23 -6.33 -3.55 17.92
C ARG A 23 -6.83 -4.05 16.57
N ALA A 24 -7.38 -3.16 15.75
CA ALA A 24 -8.01 -3.50 14.49
C ALA A 24 -7.71 -2.44 13.40
N PRO A 25 -6.43 -2.20 13.03
CA PRO A 25 -6.04 -1.11 12.15
C PRO A 25 -6.74 -1.17 10.78
N ARG A 26 -6.89 -2.35 10.18
CA ARG A 26 -7.55 -2.51 8.88
C ARG A 26 -9.04 -2.22 8.92
N THR A 27 -9.73 -2.72 9.92
CA THR A 27 -11.18 -2.50 10.10
C THR A 27 -11.49 -1.06 10.47
N PHE A 28 -10.59 -0.40 11.20
CA PHE A 28 -10.77 0.98 11.65
C PHE A 28 -10.31 2.01 10.62
N GLY A 29 -9.42 1.64 9.69
CA GLY A 29 -8.91 2.51 8.62
C GLY A 29 -10.01 3.27 7.85
N PRO A 30 -11.08 2.61 7.37
CA PRO A 30 -12.18 3.27 6.69
C PRO A 30 -12.93 4.33 7.53
N CYS A 31 -12.87 4.24 8.86
CA CYS A 31 -13.50 5.21 9.76
C CYS A 31 -12.66 6.48 9.97
N LEU A 32 -11.42 6.52 9.50
CA LEU A 32 -10.52 7.67 9.70
C LEU A 32 -11.00 8.94 9.03
N PHE A 33 -11.74 8.81 7.92
CA PHE A 33 -12.38 9.94 7.25
C PHE A 33 -13.22 10.80 8.22
N GLU A 34 -13.98 10.16 9.11
CA GLU A 34 -14.78 10.84 10.12
C GLU A 34 -13.98 11.19 11.39
N CYS A 35 -13.01 10.34 11.76
CA CYS A 35 -12.26 10.49 13.01
C CYS A 35 -11.21 11.61 12.96
N ILE A 36 -10.45 11.71 11.87
CA ILE A 36 -9.34 12.69 11.77
C ILE A 36 -9.81 14.14 11.96
N PRO A 37 -10.88 14.63 11.29
CA PRO A 37 -11.36 15.99 11.51
C PRO A 37 -11.70 16.28 12.99
N LEU A 38 -12.33 15.33 13.68
CA LEU A 38 -12.70 15.45 15.08
C LEU A 38 -11.48 15.48 16.02
N VAL A 39 -10.47 14.66 15.73
CA VAL A 39 -9.21 14.68 16.49
C VAL A 39 -8.44 15.99 16.24
N MET A 40 -8.47 16.50 15.02
CA MET A 40 -7.87 17.81 14.71
C MET A 40 -8.54 18.98 15.46
N GLU A 41 -9.85 18.95 15.64
CA GLU A 41 -10.54 19.93 16.50
C GLU A 41 -10.02 19.86 17.94
N CYS A 42 -9.73 18.66 18.47
CA CYS A 42 -9.16 18.47 19.80
C CYS A 42 -7.72 19.00 19.94
N LEU A 43 -6.94 19.10 18.85
CA LEU A 43 -5.60 19.72 18.90
C LEU A 43 -5.67 21.20 19.26
N ASN A 44 -6.77 21.87 18.92
CA ASN A 44 -6.98 23.30 19.20
C ASN A 44 -7.85 23.54 20.46
N ASP A 45 -8.08 22.50 21.28
CA ASP A 45 -8.85 22.62 22.51
C ASP A 45 -8.12 23.49 23.53
N SER A 46 -8.85 24.24 24.35
CA SER A 46 -8.26 25.07 25.43
C SER A 46 -7.62 24.24 26.55
N ASN A 47 -7.96 22.94 26.64
CA ASN A 47 -7.45 22.03 27.67
C ASN A 47 -6.23 21.25 27.16
N ALA A 48 -5.07 21.51 27.77
CA ALA A 48 -3.80 20.85 27.41
C ALA A 48 -3.84 19.31 27.50
N LYS A 49 -4.70 18.72 28.35
CA LYS A 49 -4.87 17.26 28.40
C LYS A 49 -5.58 16.72 27.17
N VAL A 50 -6.52 17.50 26.61
CA VAL A 50 -7.21 17.14 25.37
C VAL A 50 -6.25 17.25 24.20
N GLN A 51 -5.46 18.33 24.13
CA GLN A 51 -4.42 18.49 23.10
C GLN A 51 -3.43 17.32 23.10
N ALA A 52 -2.88 16.98 24.27
CA ALA A 52 -1.93 15.88 24.42
C ALA A 52 -2.54 14.51 24.01
N ALA A 53 -3.80 14.25 24.39
CA ALA A 53 -4.50 13.04 23.99
C ALA A 53 -4.76 12.97 22.48
N ALA A 54 -5.08 14.11 21.85
CA ALA A 54 -5.26 14.20 20.40
C ALA A 54 -3.94 13.99 19.64
N GLU A 55 -2.83 14.54 20.12
CA GLU A 55 -1.50 14.31 19.52
C GLU A 55 -1.10 12.83 19.55
N LEU A 56 -1.28 12.16 20.68
CA LEU A 56 -1.00 10.74 20.83
C LEU A 56 -1.93 9.91 19.93
N SER A 57 -3.21 10.31 19.87
CA SER A 57 -4.18 9.63 19.01
C SER A 57 -3.79 9.69 17.54
N LEU A 58 -3.37 10.85 17.01
CA LEU A 58 -2.90 10.96 15.62
C LEU A 58 -1.69 10.06 15.33
N GLN A 59 -0.75 9.93 16.27
CA GLN A 59 0.40 9.05 16.15
C GLN A 59 0.00 7.57 16.07
N ASP A 60 -1.05 7.18 16.78
CA ASP A 60 -1.58 5.83 16.76
C ASP A 60 -2.44 5.59 15.51
N LEU A 61 -3.29 6.55 15.13
CA LEU A 61 -4.21 6.46 13.98
C LEU A 61 -3.46 6.30 12.65
N ILE A 62 -2.28 6.90 12.49
CA ILE A 62 -1.49 6.77 11.26
C ILE A 62 -1.01 5.32 11.02
N THR A 63 -1.04 4.46 12.04
CA THR A 63 -0.73 3.04 11.88
C THR A 63 -1.78 2.27 11.09
N CYS A 64 -2.99 2.83 10.93
CA CYS A 64 -4.05 2.28 10.08
C CYS A 64 -3.81 2.53 8.59
N VAL A 65 -2.87 3.41 8.24
CA VAL A 65 -2.55 3.76 6.86
C VAL A 65 -1.71 2.64 6.23
N GLU A 66 -2.21 2.01 5.18
CA GLU A 66 -1.50 0.96 4.46
C GLU A 66 -0.41 1.52 3.54
N ASN A 67 -0.60 2.72 3.01
CA ASN A 67 0.39 3.38 2.18
C ASN A 67 1.67 3.65 2.98
N ALA A 68 2.77 2.98 2.59
CA ALA A 68 4.04 3.03 3.31
C ALA A 68 4.74 4.41 3.20
N GLU A 69 4.52 5.13 2.11
CA GLU A 69 5.11 6.46 1.93
C GLU A 69 4.51 7.46 2.91
N ILE A 70 3.19 7.40 3.14
CA ILE A 70 2.52 8.28 4.12
C ILE A 70 2.81 7.82 5.55
N SER A 71 2.68 6.50 5.83
CA SER A 71 2.77 6.00 7.21
C SER A 71 4.18 5.89 7.76
N LYS A 72 5.22 5.92 6.90
CA LYS A 72 6.63 5.80 7.32
C LYS A 72 7.48 6.96 6.85
N THR A 73 7.56 7.20 5.52
CA THR A 73 8.48 8.19 4.94
C THR A 73 8.05 9.61 5.27
N LEU A 74 6.77 9.94 5.06
CA LEU A 74 6.20 11.27 5.25
C LEU A 74 5.50 11.44 6.61
N LYS A 75 5.53 10.42 7.47
CA LYS A 75 4.79 10.38 8.74
C LYS A 75 4.96 11.67 9.54
N ASP A 76 6.19 12.02 9.85
CA ASP A 76 6.47 13.16 10.74
C ASP A 76 6.07 14.50 10.10
N ARG A 77 6.23 14.62 8.79
CA ARG A 77 5.81 15.81 8.03
C ARG A 77 4.30 15.97 8.01
N VAL A 78 3.57 14.88 7.70
CA VAL A 78 2.11 14.89 7.68
C VAL A 78 1.55 15.21 9.06
N LEU A 79 2.03 14.56 10.11
CA LEU A 79 1.60 14.83 11.48
C LEU A 79 1.94 16.25 11.93
N LEU A 80 3.10 16.80 11.54
CA LEU A 80 3.46 18.18 11.81
C LEU A 80 2.51 19.15 11.10
N ALA A 81 2.24 18.93 9.80
CA ALA A 81 1.38 19.79 9.02
C ALA A 81 -0.09 19.78 9.49
N LEU A 82 -0.58 18.68 10.06
CA LEU A 82 -1.89 18.65 10.69
C LEU A 82 -1.96 19.55 11.93
N ARG A 83 -0.87 19.62 12.70
CA ARG A 83 -0.77 20.41 13.94
C ARG A 83 -0.42 21.87 13.70
N VAL A 84 0.50 22.14 12.77
CA VAL A 84 1.10 23.46 12.53
C VAL A 84 0.73 23.91 11.10
N PRO A 85 -0.22 24.84 10.95
CA PRO A 85 -0.65 25.34 9.64
C PRO A 85 0.47 25.87 8.75
N ASP A 86 1.48 26.53 9.33
CA ASP A 86 2.59 27.14 8.60
C ASP A 86 3.49 26.12 7.89
N SER A 87 3.45 24.85 8.31
CA SER A 87 4.19 23.76 7.64
C SER A 87 3.45 23.11 6.47
N THR A 88 2.32 23.67 6.05
CA THR A 88 1.51 23.15 4.92
C THR A 88 2.30 23.11 3.62
N LEU A 89 2.98 24.19 3.27
CA LEU A 89 3.76 24.30 2.03
C LEU A 89 4.89 23.26 1.99
N ASP A 90 5.67 23.17 3.06
CA ASP A 90 6.78 22.22 3.16
C ASP A 90 6.30 20.77 3.05
N CYS A 91 5.16 20.45 3.67
CA CYS A 91 4.57 19.12 3.57
C CYS A 91 4.13 18.79 2.15
N ILE A 92 3.46 19.71 1.47
CA ILE A 92 3.01 19.52 0.09
C ILE A 92 4.21 19.37 -0.86
N ASP A 93 5.27 20.15 -0.67
CA ASP A 93 6.50 20.05 -1.47
C ASP A 93 7.16 18.68 -1.27
N GLU A 94 7.25 18.20 -0.05
CA GLU A 94 7.83 16.89 0.23
C GLU A 94 6.98 15.75 -0.32
N VAL A 95 5.65 15.83 -0.25
CA VAL A 95 4.73 14.88 -0.90
C VAL A 95 4.92 14.87 -2.42
N LEU A 96 5.04 16.04 -3.06
CA LEU A 96 5.27 16.13 -4.51
C LEU A 96 6.62 15.55 -4.93
N MET A 97 7.64 15.66 -4.10
CA MET A 97 9.00 15.13 -4.37
C MET A 97 9.12 13.65 -4.02
N THR A 98 8.18 13.09 -3.26
CA THR A 98 8.21 11.69 -2.86
C THR A 98 7.85 10.76 -4.02
N THR A 99 8.57 9.63 -4.10
CA THR A 99 8.24 8.56 -5.04
C THR A 99 7.20 7.64 -4.39
N PHE A 100 6.02 7.60 -4.94
CA PHE A 100 4.96 6.67 -4.52
C PHE A 100 5.04 5.39 -5.34
N CYS A 101 5.11 4.26 -4.66
CA CYS A 101 5.09 2.91 -5.23
C CYS A 101 3.89 2.09 -4.72
N ASN A 102 3.22 2.62 -3.71
CA ASN A 102 2.08 2.00 -3.07
C ASN A 102 0.82 2.80 -3.38
N PRO A 103 -0.34 2.14 -3.55
CA PRO A 103 -1.60 2.85 -3.76
C PRO A 103 -1.94 3.71 -2.55
N MET A 104 -2.62 4.81 -2.80
CA MET A 104 -3.26 5.59 -1.75
C MET A 104 -4.54 4.87 -1.30
N ASP A 105 -4.67 4.67 -0.02
CA ASP A 105 -5.89 4.18 0.63
C ASP A 105 -6.69 5.32 1.23
N GLY A 106 -7.96 5.08 1.57
CA GLY A 106 -8.83 6.07 2.20
C GLY A 106 -8.30 6.59 3.54
N ALA A 107 -7.55 5.75 4.28
CA ALA A 107 -6.89 6.15 5.51
C ALA A 107 -5.77 7.17 5.25
N ALA A 108 -4.94 6.96 4.21
CA ALA A 108 -3.91 7.91 3.80
C ALA A 108 -4.50 9.25 3.33
N LEU A 109 -5.60 9.19 2.57
CA LEU A 109 -6.34 10.40 2.18
C LEU A 109 -6.91 11.13 3.38
N SER A 110 -7.39 10.44 4.41
CA SER A 110 -7.90 11.06 5.65
C SER A 110 -6.86 11.94 6.34
N PHE A 111 -5.58 11.56 6.28
CA PHE A 111 -4.48 12.36 6.82
C PHE A 111 -4.05 13.50 5.89
N THR A 112 -4.08 13.30 4.58
CA THR A 112 -3.55 14.26 3.60
C THR A 112 -4.57 15.30 3.16
N VAL A 113 -5.84 14.95 3.02
CA VAL A 113 -6.91 15.86 2.55
C VAL A 113 -7.06 17.12 3.41
N PRO A 114 -7.01 17.09 4.75
CA PRO A 114 -7.08 18.32 5.55
C PRO A 114 -5.95 19.31 5.23
N ILE A 115 -4.75 18.81 4.92
CA ILE A 115 -3.58 19.62 4.54
C ILE A 115 -3.81 20.21 3.15
N LEU A 116 -4.31 19.41 2.19
CA LEU A 116 -4.64 19.84 0.85
C LEU A 116 -5.74 20.90 0.82
N VAL A 117 -6.81 20.69 1.59
CA VAL A 117 -7.92 21.66 1.74
C VAL A 117 -7.40 23.02 2.23
N ARG A 118 -6.45 23.01 3.17
CA ARG A 118 -5.82 24.25 3.66
C ARG A 118 -5.03 24.92 2.55
N GLY A 119 -4.20 24.16 1.82
CA GLY A 119 -3.40 24.69 0.72
C GLY A 119 -4.23 25.18 -0.46
N ILE A 120 -5.35 24.52 -0.80
CA ILE A 120 -6.27 24.95 -1.88
C ILE A 120 -6.98 26.27 -1.53
N LYS A 121 -7.21 26.53 -0.24
CA LYS A 121 -7.88 27.75 0.26
C LYS A 121 -6.92 28.91 0.56
N ASP A 122 -5.63 28.71 0.38
CA ASP A 122 -4.62 29.72 0.73
C ASP A 122 -4.68 30.94 -0.20
N ALA A 123 -4.17 32.07 0.27
CA ALA A 123 -4.07 33.29 -0.53
C ALA A 123 -2.86 33.24 -1.51
N ASN A 124 -1.85 32.42 -1.21
CA ASN A 124 -0.66 32.25 -2.04
C ASN A 124 -0.97 31.33 -3.25
N TYR A 125 -1.00 31.91 -4.46
CA TYR A 125 -1.32 31.17 -5.69
C TYR A 125 -0.39 30.00 -5.96
N GLU A 126 0.87 30.08 -5.54
CA GLU A 126 1.84 28.99 -5.72
C GLU A 126 1.49 27.80 -4.83
N LEU A 127 1.09 28.06 -3.58
CA LEU A 127 0.60 27.01 -2.67
C LEU A 127 -0.71 26.40 -3.19
N VAL A 128 -1.65 27.24 -3.68
CA VAL A 128 -2.90 26.76 -4.29
C VAL A 128 -2.62 25.83 -5.47
N LYS A 129 -1.71 26.24 -6.37
CA LYS A 129 -1.28 25.41 -7.52
C LYS A 129 -0.70 24.07 -7.07
N LYS A 130 0.28 24.11 -6.15
CA LYS A 130 0.94 22.90 -5.63
C LYS A 130 -0.05 21.97 -4.93
N ALA A 131 -0.92 22.51 -4.09
CA ALA A 131 -1.97 21.73 -3.41
C ALA A 131 -2.95 21.09 -4.38
N THR A 132 -3.34 21.83 -5.43
CA THR A 132 -4.22 21.31 -6.49
C THR A 132 -3.56 20.19 -7.28
N VAL A 133 -2.29 20.35 -7.68
CA VAL A 133 -1.52 19.29 -8.37
C VAL A 133 -1.34 18.08 -7.46
N CYS A 134 -1.04 18.29 -6.17
CA CYS A 134 -0.90 17.23 -5.19
C CYS A 134 -2.22 16.44 -5.05
N THR A 135 -3.36 17.13 -4.97
CA THR A 135 -4.69 16.51 -4.92
C THR A 135 -4.94 15.63 -6.14
N SER A 136 -4.66 16.16 -7.35
CA SER A 136 -4.76 15.40 -8.60
C SER A 136 -3.95 14.12 -8.57
N ASN A 137 -2.70 14.20 -8.09
CA ASN A 137 -1.79 13.06 -8.04
C ASN A 137 -2.24 12.01 -7.02
N LEU A 138 -2.56 12.43 -5.79
CA LEU A 138 -2.97 11.49 -4.74
C LEU A 138 -4.28 10.77 -5.09
N CYS A 139 -5.27 11.47 -5.65
CA CYS A 139 -6.50 10.84 -6.14
C CYS A 139 -6.24 9.87 -7.31
N ALA A 140 -5.29 10.18 -8.20
CA ALA A 140 -4.92 9.28 -9.28
C ALA A 140 -4.17 8.02 -8.80
N LEU A 141 -3.61 8.01 -7.60
CA LEU A 141 -2.88 6.89 -6.99
C LEU A 141 -3.78 5.95 -6.20
N THR A 142 -5.07 6.22 -6.08
CA THR A 142 -6.01 5.33 -5.37
C THR A 142 -6.32 4.09 -6.18
N ARG A 143 -6.52 2.98 -5.48
CA ARG A 143 -6.89 1.69 -6.08
C ARG A 143 -8.40 1.58 -6.24
N GLU A 144 -9.13 1.88 -5.18
CA GLU A 144 -10.58 1.69 -5.08
C GLU A 144 -11.30 3.04 -5.13
N ALA A 145 -12.42 3.08 -5.85
CA ALA A 145 -13.26 4.27 -5.91
C ALA A 145 -13.82 4.66 -4.52
N SER A 146 -14.05 3.67 -3.66
CA SER A 146 -14.49 3.85 -2.27
C SER A 146 -13.50 4.63 -1.41
N ASP A 147 -12.20 4.62 -1.76
CA ASP A 147 -11.18 5.39 -1.05
C ASP A 147 -11.29 6.89 -1.30
N VAL A 148 -11.72 7.28 -2.50
CA VAL A 148 -11.84 8.68 -2.93
C VAL A 148 -13.21 9.26 -2.66
N ALA A 149 -14.25 8.46 -2.84
CA ALA A 149 -15.65 8.90 -2.80
C ALA A 149 -16.02 9.74 -1.57
N PRO A 150 -15.60 9.43 -0.33
CA PRO A 150 -15.89 10.24 0.85
C PRO A 150 -15.35 11.67 0.77
N PHE A 151 -14.28 11.90 0.00
CA PHE A 151 -13.60 13.18 -0.10
C PHE A 151 -14.12 14.06 -1.25
N VAL A 152 -14.88 13.49 -2.20
CA VAL A 152 -15.47 14.25 -3.33
C VAL A 152 -16.32 15.42 -2.86
N PRO A 153 -17.24 15.28 -1.90
CA PRO A 153 -18.05 16.40 -1.41
C PRO A 153 -17.23 17.52 -0.78
N ILE A 154 -16.02 17.23 -0.32
CA ILE A 154 -15.12 18.22 0.31
C ILE A 154 -14.24 18.89 -0.76
N LEU A 155 -13.60 18.09 -1.63
CA LEU A 155 -12.59 18.58 -2.58
C LEU A 155 -13.20 19.20 -3.82
N LEU A 156 -14.28 18.62 -4.38
CA LEU A 156 -14.87 19.08 -5.65
C LEU A 156 -15.33 20.52 -5.61
N PRO A 157 -16.09 21.00 -4.60
CA PRO A 157 -16.50 22.40 -4.54
C PRO A 157 -15.31 23.36 -4.42
N LEU A 158 -14.27 22.98 -3.68
CA LEU A 158 -13.07 23.81 -3.52
C LEU A 158 -12.27 23.93 -4.82
N LEU A 159 -12.13 22.83 -5.55
CA LEU A 159 -11.50 22.85 -6.87
C LEU A 159 -12.32 23.66 -7.85
N GLN A 160 -13.64 23.47 -7.88
CA GLN A 160 -14.52 24.23 -8.76
C GLN A 160 -14.45 25.76 -8.51
N ASN A 161 -14.32 26.19 -7.26
CA ASN A 161 -14.13 27.61 -6.93
C ASN A 161 -12.82 28.18 -7.54
N ASN A 162 -11.83 27.36 -7.79
CA ASN A 162 -10.56 27.76 -8.40
C ASN A 162 -10.57 27.66 -9.95
N SER A 163 -11.68 27.26 -10.57
CA SER A 163 -11.81 27.20 -12.03
C SER A 163 -11.70 28.58 -12.69
N ASP A 164 -12.08 29.64 -11.98
CA ASP A 164 -12.00 31.05 -12.44
C ASP A 164 -10.84 31.82 -11.79
N HIS A 165 -9.85 31.10 -11.23
CA HIS A 165 -8.71 31.72 -10.58
C HIS A 165 -7.93 32.61 -11.54
N SER A 166 -7.37 33.73 -11.04
CA SER A 166 -6.62 34.71 -11.86
C SER A 166 -5.42 34.10 -12.58
N SER A 167 -4.71 33.15 -11.94
CA SER A 167 -3.57 32.46 -12.54
C SER A 167 -4.02 31.38 -13.52
N PRO A 168 -3.55 31.42 -14.80
CA PRO A 168 -3.84 30.35 -15.78
C PRO A 168 -3.28 28.98 -15.37
N GLU A 169 -2.18 28.96 -14.63
CA GLU A 169 -1.57 27.72 -14.15
C GLU A 169 -2.44 27.03 -13.09
N VAL A 170 -3.07 27.81 -12.20
CA VAL A 170 -4.02 27.26 -11.21
C VAL A 170 -5.24 26.69 -11.93
N ARG A 171 -5.80 27.42 -12.94
CA ARG A 171 -6.96 26.93 -13.70
C ARG A 171 -6.67 25.59 -14.40
N ALA A 172 -5.53 25.48 -15.08
CA ALA A 172 -5.12 24.23 -15.75
C ALA A 172 -4.91 23.08 -14.76
N ALA A 173 -4.28 23.35 -13.61
CA ALA A 173 -4.13 22.36 -12.55
C ALA A 173 -5.48 21.93 -11.97
N THR A 174 -6.42 22.88 -11.82
CA THR A 174 -7.77 22.63 -11.31
C THR A 174 -8.57 21.73 -12.25
N GLU A 175 -8.57 22.01 -13.56
CA GLU A 175 -9.24 21.18 -14.56
C GLU A 175 -8.75 19.74 -14.50
N THR A 176 -7.42 19.56 -14.43
CA THR A 176 -6.80 18.23 -14.29
C THR A 176 -7.20 17.56 -12.98
N ALA A 177 -7.23 18.30 -11.86
CA ALA A 177 -7.56 17.75 -10.55
C ALA A 177 -9.03 17.32 -10.46
N VAL A 178 -9.95 18.10 -11.02
CA VAL A 178 -11.39 17.76 -11.08
C VAL A 178 -11.59 16.48 -11.90
N ALA A 179 -10.95 16.40 -13.08
CA ALA A 179 -11.04 15.21 -13.93
C ALA A 179 -10.51 13.96 -13.22
N LYS A 180 -9.37 14.06 -12.52
CA LYS A 180 -8.76 12.93 -11.79
C LYS A 180 -9.54 12.54 -10.53
N LEU A 181 -10.10 13.51 -9.83
CA LEU A 181 -10.95 13.26 -8.66
C LEU A 181 -12.22 12.48 -9.06
N LEU A 182 -12.89 12.89 -10.13
CA LEU A 182 -14.09 12.23 -10.63
C LEU A 182 -13.78 10.85 -11.23
N ASP A 183 -12.68 10.72 -11.99
CA ASP A 183 -12.21 9.43 -12.51
C ASP A 183 -11.85 8.45 -11.37
N GLY A 184 -11.20 8.95 -10.30
CA GLY A 184 -10.86 8.16 -9.13
C GLY A 184 -12.08 7.73 -8.32
N ALA A 185 -13.11 8.59 -8.24
CA ALA A 185 -14.34 8.28 -7.51
C ALA A 185 -15.25 7.28 -8.25
N GLY A 186 -15.20 7.22 -9.60
CA GLY A 186 -15.88 6.24 -10.45
C GLY A 186 -17.29 5.84 -10.02
N ASP A 187 -17.76 4.72 -10.52
CA ASP A 187 -18.97 4.07 -9.99
C ASP A 187 -18.62 3.37 -8.68
N VAL A 188 -19.00 3.98 -7.56
CA VAL A 188 -18.72 3.44 -6.22
C VAL A 188 -19.50 2.13 -6.04
N VAL A 189 -18.80 1.02 -6.04
CA VAL A 189 -19.35 -0.23 -5.48
C VAL A 189 -19.27 -0.07 -3.97
N ASP A 190 -20.42 0.20 -3.35
CA ASP A 190 -20.54 0.35 -1.89
C ASP A 190 -20.05 -0.94 -1.20
N PRO A 191 -18.94 -0.91 -0.42
CA PRO A 191 -18.45 -2.10 0.27
C PRO A 191 -19.51 -2.71 1.19
N ASN A 192 -20.39 -1.90 1.77
CA ASN A 192 -21.47 -2.38 2.63
C ASN A 192 -22.48 -3.21 1.84
N LYS A 193 -22.82 -2.82 0.60
CA LYS A 193 -23.69 -3.63 -0.27
C LYS A 193 -23.07 -4.98 -0.60
N ARG A 194 -21.73 -5.04 -0.79
CA ARG A 194 -21.02 -6.28 -1.02
C ARG A 194 -21.04 -7.16 0.22
N ILE A 195 -20.77 -6.61 1.39
CA ILE A 195 -20.85 -7.30 2.68
C ILE A 195 -22.27 -7.81 2.95
N ASP A 196 -23.29 -7.00 2.71
CA ASP A 196 -24.70 -7.39 2.90
C ASP A 196 -25.11 -8.54 1.96
N ALA A 197 -24.69 -8.48 0.68
CA ALA A 197 -24.96 -9.52 -0.28
C ALA A 197 -24.26 -10.85 0.10
N LEU A 198 -23.01 -10.79 0.55
CA LEU A 198 -22.27 -11.95 1.07
C LEU A 198 -22.92 -12.51 2.32
N ALA A 199 -23.29 -11.65 3.27
CA ALA A 199 -23.94 -12.04 4.52
C ALA A 199 -25.28 -12.77 4.24
N ALA A 200 -26.06 -12.30 3.27
CA ALA A 200 -27.32 -12.92 2.89
C ALA A 200 -27.12 -14.34 2.34
N VAL A 201 -26.18 -14.53 1.40
CA VAL A 201 -25.89 -15.85 0.80
C VAL A 201 -25.28 -16.81 1.79
N VAL A 202 -24.34 -16.35 2.62
CA VAL A 202 -23.77 -17.19 3.67
C VAL A 202 -24.84 -17.62 4.67
N LYS A 203 -25.70 -16.70 5.10
CA LYS A 203 -26.83 -17.00 5.99
C LYS A 203 -27.76 -18.04 5.39
N GLU A 204 -28.13 -17.92 4.11
CA GLU A 204 -28.97 -18.89 3.42
C GLU A 204 -28.27 -20.25 3.28
N GLY A 205 -26.99 -20.28 2.89
CA GLY A 205 -26.21 -21.50 2.78
C GLY A 205 -26.08 -22.24 4.12
N ILE A 206 -25.84 -21.52 5.22
CA ILE A 206 -25.78 -22.10 6.57
C ILE A 206 -27.17 -22.63 6.99
N ALA A 207 -28.26 -21.90 6.71
CA ALA A 207 -29.61 -22.34 7.03
C ALA A 207 -30.00 -23.62 6.30
N GLN A 208 -29.53 -23.79 5.06
CA GLN A 208 -29.75 -25.03 4.28
C GLN A 208 -28.90 -26.20 4.79
N ALA A 209 -27.63 -25.95 5.11
CA ALA A 209 -26.70 -26.98 5.59
C ALA A 209 -26.98 -27.38 7.05
N PHE A 210 -27.40 -26.44 7.88
CA PHE A 210 -27.59 -26.61 9.33
C PHE A 210 -28.97 -26.10 9.79
N PRO A 211 -30.05 -26.82 9.48
CA PRO A 211 -31.43 -26.37 9.78
C PRO A 211 -31.74 -26.14 11.27
N ALA A 212 -30.95 -26.73 12.17
CA ALA A 212 -31.12 -26.60 13.60
C ALA A 212 -30.53 -25.30 14.19
N VAL A 213 -29.80 -24.51 13.40
CA VAL A 213 -29.15 -23.27 13.84
C VAL A 213 -30.18 -22.16 13.99
N PRO A 214 -30.29 -21.50 15.18
CA PRO A 214 -31.23 -20.42 15.39
C PRO A 214 -31.02 -19.21 14.48
N ALA A 215 -32.08 -18.52 14.10
CA ALA A 215 -32.02 -17.38 13.17
C ALA A 215 -31.09 -16.24 13.61
N ALA A 216 -31.00 -15.98 14.92
CA ALA A 216 -30.06 -14.98 15.46
C ALA A 216 -28.59 -15.38 15.23
N VAL A 217 -28.26 -16.67 15.39
CA VAL A 217 -26.94 -17.22 15.15
C VAL A 217 -26.63 -17.18 13.66
N LEU A 218 -27.58 -17.53 12.78
CA LEU A 218 -27.43 -17.42 11.32
C LEU A 218 -27.09 -15.99 10.88
N THR A 219 -27.74 -15.01 11.48
CA THR A 219 -27.48 -13.59 11.17
C THR A 219 -26.06 -13.18 11.61
N TYR A 220 -25.63 -13.60 12.79
CA TYR A 220 -24.29 -13.37 13.29
C TYR A 220 -23.24 -14.05 12.42
N LEU A 221 -23.42 -15.34 12.10
CA LEU A 221 -22.50 -16.11 11.26
C LEU A 221 -22.38 -15.51 9.85
N GLY A 222 -23.51 -15.11 9.25
CA GLY A 222 -23.50 -14.46 7.93
C GLY A 222 -22.74 -13.15 7.92
N GLY A 223 -23.02 -12.25 8.85
CA GLY A 223 -22.36 -10.95 8.95
C GLY A 223 -20.85 -11.06 9.25
N THR A 224 -20.48 -11.92 10.19
CA THR A 224 -19.06 -12.13 10.57
C THR A 224 -18.27 -12.78 9.44
N SER A 225 -18.85 -13.76 8.73
CA SER A 225 -18.22 -14.40 7.58
C SER A 225 -17.98 -13.42 6.44
N ALA A 226 -18.96 -12.56 6.15
CA ALA A 226 -18.84 -11.55 5.11
C ALA A 226 -17.73 -10.55 5.44
N ALA A 227 -17.65 -10.11 6.70
CA ALA A 227 -16.58 -9.23 7.17
C ALA A 227 -15.19 -9.90 7.09
N MET A 228 -15.08 -11.18 7.48
CA MET A 228 -13.84 -11.96 7.37
C MET A 228 -13.37 -12.09 5.90
N LEU A 229 -14.29 -12.36 4.97
CA LEU A 229 -13.98 -12.46 3.55
C LEU A 229 -13.54 -11.11 2.99
N GLU A 230 -14.22 -10.03 3.34
CA GLU A 230 -13.83 -8.68 2.93
C GLU A 230 -12.44 -8.30 3.46
N GLU A 231 -12.15 -8.59 4.73
CA GLU A 231 -10.85 -8.32 5.33
C GLU A 231 -9.72 -9.10 4.65
N LYS A 232 -9.95 -10.38 4.32
CA LYS A 232 -8.92 -11.26 3.76
C LYS A 232 -8.74 -11.12 2.25
N LEU A 233 -9.80 -10.86 1.51
CA LEU A 233 -9.83 -10.92 0.05
C LEU A 233 -10.09 -9.56 -0.60
N GLY A 234 -10.58 -8.57 0.13
CA GLY A 234 -10.98 -7.27 -0.42
C GLY A 234 -9.86 -6.48 -1.10
N GLY A 235 -8.60 -6.74 -0.75
CA GLY A 235 -7.44 -6.04 -1.32
C GLY A 235 -6.40 -6.92 -2.02
N VAL A 236 -6.57 -8.26 -2.02
CA VAL A 236 -5.54 -9.19 -2.50
C VAL A 236 -6.15 -10.27 -3.37
N VAL A 237 -5.76 -10.34 -4.64
CA VAL A 237 -6.31 -11.28 -5.61
C VAL A 237 -5.25 -12.32 -5.97
N ARG A 238 -5.04 -13.33 -5.10
CA ARG A 238 -4.23 -14.53 -5.39
C ARG A 238 -5.10 -15.77 -5.20
N VAL A 239 -4.97 -16.76 -6.09
CA VAL A 239 -5.71 -18.02 -5.99
C VAL A 239 -5.48 -18.69 -4.64
N GLN A 240 -4.24 -18.67 -4.12
CA GLN A 240 -3.92 -19.26 -2.82
C GLN A 240 -4.71 -18.60 -1.68
N ASN A 241 -4.91 -17.29 -1.71
CA ASN A 241 -5.68 -16.58 -0.68
C ASN A 241 -7.14 -17.04 -0.64
N PHE A 242 -7.74 -17.37 -1.80
CA PHE A 242 -9.09 -17.92 -1.85
C PHE A 242 -9.16 -19.33 -1.27
N ILE A 243 -8.15 -20.19 -1.55
CA ILE A 243 -8.05 -21.53 -0.97
C ILE A 243 -7.93 -21.45 0.55
N ASP A 244 -7.06 -20.56 1.05
CA ASP A 244 -6.83 -20.38 2.48
C ASP A 244 -8.07 -19.78 3.16
N ALA A 245 -8.75 -18.82 2.52
CA ALA A 245 -10.01 -18.27 3.02
C ALA A 245 -11.12 -19.33 3.14
N VAL A 246 -11.24 -20.25 2.17
CA VAL A 246 -12.21 -21.37 2.25
C VAL A 246 -11.90 -22.24 3.48
N LYS A 247 -10.63 -22.62 3.67
CA LYS A 247 -10.21 -23.49 4.78
C LYS A 247 -10.48 -22.85 6.15
N GLU A 248 -10.10 -21.57 6.30
CA GLU A 248 -10.27 -20.85 7.57
C GLU A 248 -11.75 -20.59 7.88
N LEU A 249 -12.53 -20.21 6.86
CA LEU A 249 -13.96 -20.01 7.03
C LEU A 249 -14.68 -21.32 7.38
N ALA A 250 -14.29 -22.44 6.75
CA ALA A 250 -14.83 -23.76 7.08
C ALA A 250 -14.49 -24.16 8.52
N ALA A 251 -13.24 -23.98 8.95
CA ALA A 251 -12.84 -24.27 10.33
C ALA A 251 -13.60 -23.40 11.34
N TRP A 252 -13.80 -22.12 11.00
CA TRP A 252 -14.56 -21.20 11.83
C TRP A 252 -16.05 -21.59 11.91
N PHE A 253 -16.69 -22.02 10.81
CA PHE A 253 -18.06 -22.52 10.83
C PHE A 253 -18.21 -23.77 11.68
N VAL A 254 -17.32 -24.75 11.54
CA VAL A 254 -17.34 -25.98 12.35
C VAL A 254 -17.33 -25.59 13.85
N SER A 255 -16.37 -24.75 14.27
CA SER A 255 -16.24 -24.38 15.69
C SER A 255 -17.44 -23.61 16.25
N ASN A 256 -18.18 -22.86 15.39
CA ASN A 256 -19.32 -22.05 15.83
C ASN A 256 -20.69 -22.74 15.64
N THR A 257 -20.74 -23.86 14.92
CA THR A 257 -21.97 -24.62 14.66
C THR A 257 -21.98 -25.97 15.35
N GLU A 258 -20.88 -26.42 15.93
CA GLU A 258 -20.74 -27.75 16.59
C GLU A 258 -21.85 -28.08 17.60
N ALA A 259 -22.30 -27.07 18.35
CA ALA A 259 -23.38 -27.24 19.34
C ALA A 259 -24.77 -27.50 18.73
N PHE A 260 -24.95 -27.27 17.41
CA PHE A 260 -26.24 -27.35 16.70
C PHE A 260 -26.27 -28.43 15.63
N VAL A 261 -25.17 -29.17 15.41
CA VAL A 261 -25.03 -30.11 14.29
C VAL A 261 -24.91 -31.54 14.79
N SER A 262 -25.72 -32.41 14.20
CA SER A 262 -25.59 -33.86 14.32
C SER A 262 -25.24 -34.43 12.95
N GLY A 263 -23.96 -34.67 12.68
CA GLY A 263 -23.48 -35.21 11.40
C GLY A 263 -22.07 -34.76 11.01
N ASP A 264 -21.71 -34.87 9.72
CA ASP A 264 -20.42 -34.44 9.20
C ASP A 264 -20.41 -32.91 8.97
N ALA A 265 -20.29 -32.16 10.07
CA ALA A 265 -20.26 -30.69 10.06
C ALA A 265 -19.11 -30.11 9.21
N ALA A 266 -18.02 -30.86 9.05
CA ALA A 266 -16.84 -30.38 8.31
C ALA A 266 -17.08 -30.30 6.79
N ALA A 267 -17.76 -31.32 6.21
CA ALA A 267 -18.08 -31.34 4.80
C ALA A 267 -19.08 -30.22 4.42
N ASP A 268 -20.12 -30.04 5.25
CA ASP A 268 -21.14 -29.01 5.03
C ASP A 268 -20.57 -27.60 5.21
N ALA A 269 -19.73 -27.39 6.21
CA ALA A 269 -19.01 -26.11 6.42
C ALA A 269 -18.08 -25.78 5.25
N ALA A 270 -17.37 -26.76 4.71
CA ALA A 270 -16.51 -26.57 3.52
C ALA A 270 -17.32 -26.19 2.27
N ALA A 271 -18.49 -26.81 2.07
CA ALA A 271 -19.38 -26.50 0.97
C ALA A 271 -19.95 -25.08 1.05
N VAL A 272 -20.39 -24.64 2.24
CA VAL A 272 -20.88 -23.27 2.47
C VAL A 272 -19.77 -22.25 2.28
N SER A 273 -18.59 -22.53 2.80
CA SER A 273 -17.41 -21.64 2.66
C SER A 273 -16.99 -21.50 1.18
N GLY A 274 -17.01 -22.60 0.43
CA GLY A 274 -16.72 -22.60 -1.01
C GLY A 274 -17.71 -21.72 -1.78
N LYS A 275 -19.01 -21.84 -1.52
CA LYS A 275 -20.04 -20.98 -2.15
C LYS A 275 -19.88 -19.51 -1.79
N ALA A 276 -19.57 -19.19 -0.53
CA ALA A 276 -19.34 -17.80 -0.09
C ALA A 276 -18.15 -17.18 -0.79
N VAL A 277 -17.05 -17.92 -0.96
CA VAL A 277 -15.86 -17.46 -1.68
C VAL A 277 -16.10 -17.31 -3.17
N GLU A 278 -16.86 -18.22 -3.81
CA GLU A 278 -17.24 -18.08 -5.23
C GLU A 278 -18.10 -16.82 -5.44
N LEU A 279 -19.09 -16.58 -4.59
CA LEU A 279 -19.87 -15.34 -4.65
C LEU A 279 -18.99 -14.10 -4.47
N PHE A 280 -18.01 -14.15 -3.56
CA PHE A 280 -17.07 -13.03 -3.38
C PHE A 280 -16.30 -12.76 -4.68
N LYS A 281 -15.84 -13.80 -5.39
CA LYS A 281 -15.21 -13.65 -6.70
C LYS A 281 -16.14 -13.00 -7.72
N ASP A 282 -17.42 -13.37 -7.73
CA ASP A 282 -18.41 -12.79 -8.64
C ASP A 282 -18.69 -11.31 -8.35
N LEU A 283 -18.53 -10.89 -7.11
CA LEU A 283 -18.69 -9.49 -6.69
C LEU A 283 -17.41 -8.64 -6.86
N LEU A 284 -16.29 -9.25 -7.28
CA LEU A 284 -15.08 -8.52 -7.62
C LEU A 284 -15.25 -7.72 -8.91
N SER A 285 -14.47 -6.64 -9.04
CA SER A 285 -14.39 -5.88 -10.27
C SER A 285 -13.87 -6.73 -11.43
N ASP A 286 -14.23 -6.39 -12.68
CA ASP A 286 -13.78 -7.13 -13.86
C ASP A 286 -12.26 -7.19 -14.00
N SER A 287 -11.56 -6.13 -13.56
CA SER A 287 -10.10 -6.12 -13.50
C SER A 287 -9.55 -7.15 -12.51
N ALA A 288 -10.17 -7.28 -11.34
CA ALA A 288 -9.79 -8.27 -10.34
C ALA A 288 -10.09 -9.71 -10.82
N LYS A 289 -11.22 -9.93 -11.50
CA LYS A 289 -11.56 -11.23 -12.13
C LYS A 289 -10.56 -11.62 -13.21
N ALA A 290 -10.16 -10.69 -14.07
CA ALA A 290 -9.16 -10.92 -15.10
C ALA A 290 -7.81 -11.40 -14.53
N ILE A 291 -7.41 -10.87 -13.38
CA ILE A 291 -6.19 -11.25 -12.67
C ILE A 291 -6.28 -12.70 -12.15
N LEU A 292 -7.42 -13.10 -11.60
CA LEU A 292 -7.65 -14.48 -11.13
C LEU A 292 -7.54 -15.52 -12.24
N VAL A 293 -8.07 -15.21 -13.42
CA VAL A 293 -8.03 -16.12 -14.58
C VAL A 293 -6.60 -16.29 -15.11
N GLN A 294 -5.75 -15.26 -15.01
CA GLN A 294 -4.39 -15.30 -15.53
C GLN A 294 -3.37 -15.96 -14.58
N SER A 295 -3.72 -16.19 -13.33
CA SER A 295 -2.82 -16.78 -12.31
C SER A 295 -2.71 -18.30 -12.36
N GLY A 296 -3.09 -18.97 -13.45
CA GLY A 296 -2.93 -20.43 -13.59
C GLY A 296 -1.44 -20.86 -13.52
N ASP A 297 -1.19 -22.03 -13.02
CA ASP A 297 -0.03 -22.95 -12.90
C ASP A 297 1.40 -22.49 -13.30
N LYS A 298 1.71 -21.19 -13.32
CA LYS A 298 3.03 -20.65 -13.64
C LYS A 298 3.84 -20.35 -12.36
N ASP A 299 5.10 -20.81 -12.32
CA ASP A 299 6.04 -20.54 -11.22
C ASP A 299 6.61 -19.13 -11.37
N PHE A 300 5.95 -18.15 -10.74
CA PHE A 300 6.42 -16.77 -10.69
C PHE A 300 7.40 -16.56 -9.54
N SER A 301 8.58 -16.02 -9.85
CA SER A 301 9.49 -15.46 -8.84
C SER A 301 8.96 -14.15 -8.28
N VAL A 302 8.29 -13.35 -9.09
CA VAL A 302 7.66 -12.07 -8.72
C VAL A 302 6.29 -12.02 -9.36
N ASP A 303 5.26 -11.80 -8.55
CA ASP A 303 3.90 -11.52 -9.01
C ASP A 303 3.33 -10.36 -8.18
N ILE A 304 3.47 -9.15 -8.71
CA ILE A 304 2.98 -7.92 -8.06
C ILE A 304 1.95 -7.32 -8.99
N GLN A 305 0.76 -7.13 -8.44
CA GLN A 305 -0.38 -6.64 -9.19
C GLN A 305 -0.76 -5.23 -8.76
N ASN A 306 -1.36 -4.48 -9.70
CA ASN A 306 -1.84 -3.12 -9.45
C ASN A 306 -0.75 -2.17 -8.94
N ILE A 307 0.48 -2.29 -9.47
CA ILE A 307 1.56 -1.37 -9.11
C ILE A 307 1.20 0.04 -9.53
N ILE A 308 1.49 0.94 -8.63
CA ILE A 308 1.46 2.37 -8.86
C ILE A 308 2.89 2.87 -8.70
N LEU A 309 3.33 3.71 -9.63
CA LEU A 309 4.60 4.40 -9.54
C LEU A 309 4.39 5.86 -9.88
N ALA A 310 4.65 6.74 -8.94
CA ALA A 310 4.65 8.18 -9.17
C ALA A 310 5.94 8.80 -8.64
N PHE A 311 6.45 9.80 -9.36
CA PHE A 311 7.65 10.53 -8.99
C PHE A 311 7.58 11.97 -9.48
N ALA A 312 8.04 12.93 -8.68
CA ALA A 312 8.08 14.36 -8.99
C ALA A 312 6.75 14.89 -9.55
N GLY A 313 5.64 14.54 -8.88
CA GLY A 313 4.31 14.98 -9.25
C GLY A 313 3.75 14.35 -10.53
N ARG A 314 4.37 13.29 -11.07
CA ARG A 314 3.89 12.57 -12.26
C ARG A 314 3.61 11.10 -11.93
N VAL A 315 2.44 10.61 -12.32
CA VAL A 315 2.14 9.18 -12.30
C VAL A 315 2.80 8.52 -13.49
N LEU A 316 3.75 7.61 -13.25
CA LEU A 316 4.53 6.89 -14.25
C LEU A 316 3.88 5.56 -14.62
N LEU A 317 3.34 4.84 -13.62
CA LEU A 317 2.58 3.60 -13.78
C LEU A 317 1.30 3.69 -12.95
N ARG A 318 0.19 3.22 -13.51
CA ARG A 318 -1.10 3.14 -12.84
C ARG A 318 -1.74 1.79 -13.14
N LYS A 319 -2.10 1.06 -12.07
CA LYS A 319 -2.74 -0.27 -12.16
C LYS A 319 -1.97 -1.23 -13.10
N ALA A 320 -0.64 -1.25 -12.99
CA ALA A 320 0.23 -2.11 -13.78
C ALA A 320 0.58 -3.38 -13.02
N ASP A 321 0.69 -4.50 -13.73
CA ASP A 321 1.11 -5.78 -13.17
C ASP A 321 2.55 -6.08 -13.57
N ILE A 322 3.35 -6.55 -12.61
CA ILE A 322 4.71 -7.03 -12.86
C ILE A 322 4.78 -8.49 -12.47
N ARG A 323 5.09 -9.35 -13.45
CA ARG A 323 5.25 -10.78 -13.27
C ARG A 323 6.55 -11.22 -13.87
N PHE A 324 7.37 -11.89 -13.07
CA PHE A 324 8.61 -12.52 -13.53
C PHE A 324 8.54 -14.02 -13.28
N GLU A 325 8.56 -14.80 -14.35
CA GLU A 325 8.63 -16.26 -14.28
C GLU A 325 10.07 -16.68 -13.94
N ARG A 326 10.21 -17.72 -13.14
CA ARG A 326 11.51 -18.25 -12.74
C ARG A 326 12.29 -18.73 -13.96
N GLY A 327 13.59 -18.39 -14.01
CA GLY A 327 14.47 -18.79 -15.11
C GLY A 327 14.35 -17.96 -16.40
N HIS A 328 13.48 -16.94 -16.45
CA HIS A 328 13.31 -16.07 -17.62
C HIS A 328 14.13 -14.77 -17.50
N ARG A 329 14.41 -14.16 -18.64
CA ARG A 329 15.08 -12.88 -18.77
C ARG A 329 14.10 -11.86 -19.34
N TYR A 330 14.02 -10.69 -18.72
CA TYR A 330 13.08 -9.63 -19.09
C TYR A 330 13.84 -8.37 -19.51
N GLY A 331 13.41 -7.75 -20.62
CA GLY A 331 13.92 -6.46 -21.08
C GLY A 331 12.94 -5.32 -20.76
N LEU A 332 13.37 -4.34 -19.96
CA LEU A 332 12.58 -3.14 -19.68
C LEU A 332 12.92 -2.05 -20.69
N ILE A 333 12.01 -1.77 -21.61
CA ILE A 333 12.20 -0.83 -22.73
C ILE A 333 11.34 0.41 -22.52
N GLY A 334 11.85 1.58 -22.87
CA GLY A 334 11.12 2.85 -22.79
C GLY A 334 12.04 4.04 -23.00
N GLN A 335 11.47 5.21 -23.27
CA GLN A 335 12.22 6.47 -23.42
C GLN A 335 12.90 6.88 -22.11
N ASN A 336 13.88 7.80 -22.21
CA ASN A 336 14.51 8.37 -21.02
C ASN A 336 13.49 9.18 -20.20
N GLY A 337 13.55 9.08 -18.86
CA GLY A 337 12.61 9.76 -17.98
C GLY A 337 11.28 9.04 -17.76
N THR A 338 11.03 7.85 -18.37
CA THR A 338 9.77 7.07 -18.17
C THR A 338 9.73 6.29 -16.86
N GLY A 339 10.75 6.42 -16.00
CA GLY A 339 10.75 5.78 -14.68
C GLY A 339 11.36 4.37 -14.61
N LYS A 340 12.06 3.89 -15.67
CA LYS A 340 12.70 2.57 -15.68
C LYS A 340 13.61 2.34 -14.47
N THR A 341 14.56 3.25 -14.26
CA THR A 341 15.51 3.18 -13.13
C THR A 341 14.80 3.33 -11.80
N THR A 342 13.76 4.18 -11.72
CA THR A 342 12.95 4.35 -10.52
C THR A 342 12.26 3.04 -10.15
N LEU A 343 11.64 2.36 -11.13
CA LEU A 343 11.01 1.06 -10.92
C LEU A 343 12.02 0.00 -10.43
N LEU A 344 13.17 -0.11 -11.09
CA LEU A 344 14.22 -1.07 -10.70
C LEU A 344 14.76 -0.79 -9.29
N ASN A 345 14.97 0.46 -8.92
CA ASN A 345 15.39 0.85 -7.58
C ASN A 345 14.35 0.43 -6.53
N ARG A 346 13.05 0.55 -6.83
CA ARG A 346 11.97 0.18 -5.90
C ARG A 346 11.80 -1.33 -5.77
N LEU A 347 11.96 -2.08 -6.87
CA LEU A 347 12.02 -3.54 -6.83
C LEU A 347 13.23 -4.01 -5.98
N ALA A 348 14.39 -3.38 -6.16
CA ALA A 348 15.59 -3.68 -5.39
C ALA A 348 15.45 -3.35 -3.89
N ALA A 349 14.78 -2.24 -3.56
CA ALA A 349 14.50 -1.84 -2.19
C ALA A 349 13.42 -2.70 -1.51
N LYS A 350 12.66 -3.49 -2.28
CA LYS A 350 11.54 -4.32 -1.80
C LYS A 350 10.46 -3.52 -1.06
N ASP A 351 10.30 -2.26 -1.41
CA ASP A 351 9.37 -1.32 -0.73
C ASP A 351 8.02 -1.21 -1.44
N ILE A 352 7.81 -1.98 -2.51
CA ILE A 352 6.51 -2.13 -3.18
C ILE A 352 5.63 -3.06 -2.36
N ASN A 353 4.35 -2.67 -2.16
CA ASN A 353 3.37 -3.51 -1.47
C ASN A 353 3.23 -4.88 -2.17
N ASN A 354 3.06 -5.92 -1.38
CA ASN A 354 2.97 -7.31 -1.84
C ASN A 354 4.24 -7.86 -2.50
N PHE A 355 5.38 -7.18 -2.39
CA PHE A 355 6.67 -7.76 -2.77
C PHE A 355 7.10 -8.78 -1.71
N ASP A 356 7.52 -9.97 -2.16
CA ASP A 356 8.05 -10.97 -1.26
C ASP A 356 9.39 -10.50 -0.67
N LYS A 357 9.38 -10.12 0.61
CA LYS A 357 10.58 -9.66 1.32
C LYS A 357 11.63 -10.75 1.49
N GLY A 358 11.24 -12.03 1.43
CA GLY A 358 12.12 -13.18 1.50
C GLY A 358 12.91 -13.40 0.22
N LEU A 359 12.42 -12.93 -0.93
CA LEU A 359 13.10 -13.09 -2.22
C LEU A 359 14.48 -12.44 -2.19
N LYS A 360 15.52 -13.18 -2.61
CA LYS A 360 16.89 -12.66 -2.72
C LYS A 360 17.02 -11.83 -3.99
N VAL A 361 17.01 -10.51 -3.84
CA VAL A 361 17.17 -9.55 -4.96
C VAL A 361 18.57 -8.96 -4.92
N HIS A 362 19.25 -8.91 -6.05
CA HIS A 362 20.51 -8.18 -6.21
C HIS A 362 20.41 -7.21 -7.39
N TYR A 363 20.76 -5.95 -7.14
CA TYR A 363 20.70 -4.88 -8.14
C TYR A 363 22.11 -4.44 -8.55
N ILE A 364 22.46 -4.65 -9.80
CA ILE A 364 23.74 -4.21 -10.34
C ILE A 364 23.64 -2.73 -10.69
N ARG A 365 24.42 -1.90 -10.01
CA ARG A 365 24.57 -0.47 -10.32
C ARG A 365 25.77 -0.26 -11.24
N HIS A 366 25.69 0.80 -12.05
CA HIS A 366 26.82 1.20 -12.93
C HIS A 366 28.04 1.68 -12.14
N GLU A 367 27.82 2.18 -10.92
CA GLU A 367 28.88 2.67 -10.05
C GLU A 367 29.16 1.63 -8.95
N VAL A 368 30.41 1.25 -8.84
CA VAL A 368 30.88 0.49 -7.67
C VAL A 368 30.86 1.45 -6.50
N SER A 369 30.16 1.09 -5.42
CA SER A 369 30.10 1.86 -4.17
C SER A 369 31.51 2.20 -3.71
N ASP A 370 31.67 3.28 -2.94
CA ASP A 370 32.96 3.75 -2.45
C ASP A 370 33.80 2.59 -1.88
N ALA A 371 34.77 2.17 -2.68
CA ALA A 371 35.61 1.02 -2.35
C ALA A 371 36.79 1.43 -1.42
N GLY A 372 37.00 2.74 -1.23
CA GLY A 372 38.15 3.26 -0.52
C GLY A 372 39.47 2.73 -1.11
N GLU A 373 40.40 2.33 -0.25
CA GLU A 373 41.70 1.77 -0.62
C GLU A 373 41.68 0.22 -0.76
N LEU A 374 40.51 -0.42 -0.75
CA LEU A 374 40.39 -1.88 -0.78
C LEU A 374 40.83 -2.45 -2.14
N ASP A 375 41.51 -3.60 -2.08
CA ASP A 375 41.72 -4.42 -3.27
C ASP A 375 40.42 -5.18 -3.65
N VAL A 376 40.43 -5.80 -4.85
CA VAL A 376 39.24 -6.50 -5.40
C VAL A 376 38.78 -7.64 -4.46
N ARG A 377 39.70 -8.41 -3.88
CA ARG A 377 39.34 -9.52 -2.98
C ARG A 377 38.77 -9.04 -1.65
N GLN A 378 39.37 -7.99 -1.08
CA GLN A 378 38.88 -7.35 0.14
C GLN A 378 37.49 -6.72 -0.06
N TYR A 379 37.30 -6.06 -1.22
CA TYR A 379 35.98 -5.51 -1.58
C TYR A 379 34.92 -6.60 -1.69
N MET A 380 35.25 -7.72 -2.40
CA MET A 380 34.33 -8.87 -2.52
C MET A 380 34.03 -9.52 -1.16
N ALA A 381 35.00 -9.56 -0.25
CA ALA A 381 34.79 -10.09 1.10
C ALA A 381 33.90 -9.16 1.95
N ARG A 382 34.03 -7.83 1.78
CA ARG A 382 33.21 -6.85 2.51
C ARG A 382 31.76 -6.83 2.03
N GLU A 383 31.56 -6.80 0.71
CA GLU A 383 30.23 -6.68 0.09
C GLU A 383 29.55 -8.04 -0.16
N GLY A 384 30.27 -9.14 -0.05
CA GLY A 384 29.75 -10.48 -0.27
C GLY A 384 28.80 -10.96 0.83
N PRO A 385 28.09 -12.07 0.58
CA PRO A 385 27.17 -12.63 1.55
C PRO A 385 27.88 -13.15 2.80
N ALA A 386 27.20 -13.12 3.94
CA ALA A 386 27.73 -13.65 5.19
C ALA A 386 28.13 -15.14 5.04
N GLY A 387 29.36 -15.50 5.48
CA GLY A 387 29.89 -16.85 5.36
C GLY A 387 30.62 -17.17 4.04
N CYS A 388 30.77 -16.17 3.16
CA CYS A 388 31.57 -16.33 1.94
C CYS A 388 33.04 -16.58 2.28
N THR A 389 33.62 -17.61 1.67
CA THR A 389 35.03 -17.97 1.87
C THR A 389 35.94 -17.29 0.85
N PRO A 390 37.25 -17.11 1.17
CA PRO A 390 38.21 -16.62 0.17
C PRO A 390 38.30 -17.52 -1.09
N ALA A 391 38.02 -18.80 -0.96
CA ALA A 391 37.98 -19.74 -2.08
C ALA A 391 36.78 -19.46 -3.01
N ASP A 392 35.61 -19.17 -2.46
CA ASP A 392 34.42 -18.80 -3.24
C ASP A 392 34.67 -17.50 -4.04
N ILE A 393 35.32 -16.52 -3.40
CA ILE A 393 35.69 -15.26 -4.03
C ILE A 393 36.66 -15.52 -5.20
N ALA A 394 37.71 -16.29 -4.99
CA ALA A 394 38.72 -16.58 -6.01
C ALA A 394 38.09 -17.33 -7.19
N THR A 395 37.25 -18.32 -6.94
CA THR A 395 36.50 -19.07 -7.97
C THR A 395 35.60 -18.14 -8.76
N THR A 396 34.79 -17.34 -8.10
CA THR A 396 33.87 -16.43 -8.77
C THR A 396 34.59 -15.38 -9.59
N LEU A 397 35.68 -14.82 -9.11
CA LEU A 397 36.51 -13.87 -9.88
C LEU A 397 37.15 -14.56 -11.11
N GLY A 398 37.56 -15.81 -10.98
CA GLY A 398 38.05 -16.63 -12.09
C GLY A 398 36.99 -16.87 -13.15
N ASP A 399 35.75 -17.21 -12.76
CA ASP A 399 34.62 -17.48 -13.65
C ASP A 399 34.23 -16.27 -14.50
N VAL A 400 34.37 -15.04 -13.97
CA VAL A 400 34.14 -13.80 -14.74
C VAL A 400 35.39 -13.32 -15.49
N GLY A 401 36.49 -14.07 -15.42
CA GLY A 401 37.72 -13.80 -16.14
C GLY A 401 38.56 -12.68 -15.54
N PHE A 402 38.59 -12.52 -14.20
CA PHE A 402 39.53 -11.63 -13.52
C PHE A 402 40.91 -12.29 -13.43
N PRO A 403 41.93 -11.72 -14.10
CA PRO A 403 43.29 -12.24 -13.96
C PRO A 403 43.81 -12.01 -12.50
N GLU A 404 44.68 -12.89 -12.04
CA GLU A 404 45.19 -12.80 -10.65
C GLU A 404 45.85 -11.45 -10.35
N SER A 405 46.54 -10.86 -11.33
CA SER A 405 47.17 -9.55 -11.21
C SER A 405 46.17 -8.41 -10.88
N LEU A 406 44.91 -8.50 -11.38
CA LEU A 406 43.88 -7.53 -11.11
C LEU A 406 43.07 -7.85 -9.84
N GLN A 407 43.12 -9.08 -9.36
CA GLN A 407 42.42 -9.46 -8.11
C GLN A 407 43.06 -8.80 -6.87
N ALA A 408 44.38 -8.50 -6.93
CA ALA A 408 45.12 -7.77 -5.90
C ALA A 408 45.20 -6.24 -6.17
N ALA A 409 44.64 -5.78 -7.28
CA ALA A 409 44.65 -4.36 -7.60
C ALA A 409 43.58 -3.60 -6.80
N GLY A 410 43.84 -2.32 -6.50
CA GLY A 410 42.86 -1.45 -5.84
C GLY A 410 41.62 -1.25 -6.74
N VAL A 411 40.43 -1.35 -6.17
CA VAL A 411 39.16 -1.18 -6.92
C VAL A 411 39.07 0.18 -7.61
N SER A 412 39.63 1.22 -7.00
CA SER A 412 39.68 2.58 -7.56
C SER A 412 40.44 2.66 -8.87
N THR A 413 41.47 1.79 -9.06
CA THR A 413 42.34 1.78 -10.27
C THR A 413 41.72 1.00 -11.43
N LEU A 414 40.65 0.28 -11.23
CA LEU A 414 39.97 -0.49 -12.26
C LEU A 414 39.30 0.41 -13.30
N SER A 415 39.40 0.03 -14.57
CA SER A 415 38.60 0.66 -15.63
C SER A 415 37.11 0.39 -15.45
N GLY A 416 36.24 1.19 -16.06
CA GLY A 416 34.79 1.02 -15.97
C GLY A 416 34.30 -0.40 -16.33
N GLY A 417 34.91 -1.01 -17.37
CA GLY A 417 34.62 -2.40 -17.77
C GLY A 417 34.98 -3.43 -16.68
N TRP A 418 36.08 -3.26 -15.99
CA TRP A 418 36.48 -4.13 -14.88
C TRP A 418 35.63 -3.91 -13.63
N LYS A 419 35.21 -2.66 -13.37
CA LYS A 419 34.23 -2.35 -12.29
C LYS A 419 32.88 -3.04 -12.55
N MET A 420 32.43 -3.04 -13.82
CA MET A 420 31.20 -3.76 -14.17
C MET A 420 31.35 -5.27 -14.01
N LYS A 421 32.48 -5.87 -14.42
CA LYS A 421 32.78 -7.29 -14.19
C LYS A 421 32.81 -7.62 -12.70
N LEU A 422 33.37 -6.73 -11.86
CA LEU A 422 33.38 -6.89 -10.41
C LEU A 422 31.96 -6.89 -9.84
N SER A 423 31.08 -6.02 -10.29
CA SER A 423 29.68 -5.99 -9.90
C SER A 423 28.94 -7.27 -10.31
N ILE A 424 29.25 -7.83 -11.50
CA ILE A 424 28.70 -9.12 -11.95
C ILE A 424 29.23 -10.27 -11.07
N ALA A 425 30.53 -10.30 -10.76
CA ALA A 425 31.11 -11.30 -9.85
C ALA A 425 30.42 -11.28 -8.48
N LEU A 426 30.24 -10.08 -7.91
CA LEU A 426 29.53 -9.90 -6.65
C LEU A 426 28.08 -10.42 -6.73
N SER A 427 27.41 -10.20 -7.83
CA SER A 427 26.04 -10.68 -8.07
C SER A 427 25.99 -12.22 -8.09
N ILE A 428 26.95 -12.85 -8.77
CA ILE A 428 27.04 -14.33 -8.82
C ILE A 428 27.27 -14.89 -7.41
N LEU A 429 28.14 -14.24 -6.63
CA LEU A 429 28.46 -14.65 -5.26
C LEU A 429 27.22 -14.58 -4.33
N HIS A 430 26.35 -13.60 -4.51
CA HIS A 430 25.10 -13.46 -3.74
C HIS A 430 24.04 -14.49 -4.11
N ARG A 431 24.16 -15.17 -5.27
CA ARG A 431 23.18 -16.15 -5.78
C ARG A 431 21.74 -15.63 -5.66
N PRO A 432 21.40 -14.52 -6.28
CA PRO A 432 20.07 -13.96 -6.18
C PRO A 432 19.04 -14.79 -6.94
N GLU A 433 17.77 -14.69 -6.50
CA GLU A 433 16.63 -15.27 -7.23
C GLU A 433 16.09 -14.27 -8.27
N LEU A 434 16.32 -12.97 -8.04
CA LEU A 434 16.06 -11.88 -8.98
C LEU A 434 17.30 -10.99 -9.11
N LEU A 435 17.82 -10.88 -10.33
CA LEU A 435 18.98 -10.06 -10.70
C LEU A 435 18.53 -8.93 -11.61
#